data_2f6cbd43c7e75ebed83a45ed4f73d3af
#
_entry.id   2f6cbd43c7e75ebed83a45ed4f73d3af
#
_cell.length_a   1.000
_cell.length_b   1.000
_cell.length_c   1.000
_cell.angle_alpha   90.00
_cell.angle_beta   90.00
_cell.angle_gamma   90.00
#
_symmetry.space_group_name_H-M   'P 1'
#
loop_
_entity.id
_entity.type
_entity.pdbx_description
1 polymer ?
#
loop_
_entity_poly.entity_id
_entity_poly.type
_entity_poly.pdbx_seq_one_letter_code
_entity_poly.pdbx_strand_id
1 'polypeptide(L)'
;CNNKVIYKVEYEKEIRVMNILFSPPDITEEEIQAVSEALRSGWITTGPRTKEFERNIAQFVGCNRAACLNSATACLETALRLLGIGEGDEVIVPAYTYTASASVVAHVNAKLVLIDVEKDTYHLDYEALEAAINESTKAVIPVDIGGVMVDYDRIRKIVESKKNIFKASTPLQEALGRVAIVADSAHGFGASEGGVMSGMKADFTSFSFHAVKNLTTAEGGALTWRSIPGVDDEDIYKQIMLFSLHGQSKDALAKTKLGAWEYDIKG
;
A
#
# COMPACT_ATOMS: atom_id res chain seq x y z
N CYS A 1 11.02 22.33 7.58
CA CYS A 1 11.51 23.02 6.36
C CYS A 1 10.37 23.78 5.72
N ASN A 2 10.41 25.14 5.75
CA ASN A 2 9.39 25.98 5.16
C ASN A 2 9.61 26.06 3.64
N ASN A 3 9.04 25.13 2.87
CA ASN A 3 8.97 25.29 1.42
C ASN A 3 7.80 26.23 1.09
N LYS A 4 8.10 27.52 1.00
CA LYS A 4 7.15 28.53 0.52
C LYS A 4 7.20 28.57 -0.99
N VAL A 5 6.15 28.15 -1.67
CA VAL A 5 5.97 28.38 -3.09
C VAL A 5 5.31 29.76 -3.25
N ILE A 6 6.00 30.69 -3.92
CA ILE A 6 5.53 32.06 -4.11
C ILE A 6 5.02 32.17 -5.56
N TYR A 7 3.73 32.38 -5.73
CA TYR A 7 3.13 32.75 -7.03
C TYR A 7 2.91 34.26 -7.08
N LYS A 8 3.37 34.92 -8.17
CA LYS A 8 3.01 36.30 -8.49
C LYS A 8 1.79 36.27 -9.40
N VAL A 9 0.68 36.81 -8.93
CA VAL A 9 -0.49 37.09 -9.76
C VAL A 9 -0.58 38.60 -9.90
N GLU A 10 -0.32 39.12 -11.11
CA GLU A 10 -0.52 40.55 -11.43
C GLU A 10 -1.97 40.78 -11.84
N TYR A 11 -2.77 41.31 -10.92
CA TYR A 11 -4.00 42.06 -11.24
C TYR A 11 -3.78 43.50 -10.83
N GLU A 12 -4.13 44.43 -11.75
CA GLU A 12 -3.92 45.89 -11.68
C GLU A 12 -3.76 46.48 -10.26
N LYS A 13 -2.52 46.93 -9.97
CA LYS A 13 -2.08 47.84 -8.89
C LYS A 13 -1.81 47.32 -7.47
N GLU A 14 -2.02 46.07 -7.11
CA GLU A 14 -1.47 45.56 -5.87
C GLU A 14 -0.94 44.13 -6.04
N ILE A 15 0.37 43.95 -5.87
CA ILE A 15 0.96 42.58 -5.77
C ILE A 15 0.55 42.02 -4.43
N ARG A 16 -0.52 41.19 -4.37
CA ARG A 16 -0.79 40.38 -3.21
C ARG A 16 0.07 39.14 -3.24
N VAL A 17 1.03 39.08 -2.33
CA VAL A 17 1.82 37.85 -2.09
C VAL A 17 0.91 36.91 -1.30
N MET A 18 0.34 35.89 -1.96
CA MET A 18 -0.35 34.80 -1.27
C MET A 18 0.68 33.79 -0.78
N ASN A 19 0.66 33.51 0.50
CA ASN A 19 1.44 32.42 1.08
C ASN A 19 0.60 31.14 1.04
N ILE A 20 0.85 30.29 0.06
CA ILE A 20 0.18 29.00 -0.08
C ILE A 20 1.05 27.95 0.59
N LEU A 21 0.54 27.32 1.63
CA LEU A 21 1.23 26.21 2.30
C LEU A 21 1.10 24.93 1.47
N PHE A 22 2.17 24.14 1.45
CA PHE A 22 2.14 22.83 0.79
C PHE A 22 1.43 21.81 1.69
N SER A 23 0.18 21.47 1.33
CA SER A 23 -0.63 20.39 1.95
C SER A 23 -0.46 20.28 3.49
N PRO A 24 -0.77 21.33 4.28
CA PRO A 24 -0.73 21.21 5.73
C PRO A 24 -1.83 20.24 6.18
N PRO A 25 -1.58 19.41 7.20
CA PRO A 25 -2.62 18.57 7.77
C PRO A 25 -3.69 19.44 8.46
N ASP A 26 -4.94 19.01 8.36
CA ASP A 26 -6.03 19.59 9.14
C ASP A 26 -6.12 18.83 10.47
N ILE A 27 -5.63 19.46 11.54
CA ILE A 27 -5.60 18.88 12.90
C ILE A 27 -6.47 19.71 13.80
N THR A 28 -7.52 19.10 14.33
CA THR A 28 -8.46 19.71 15.26
C THR A 28 -8.13 19.36 16.72
N GLU A 29 -8.89 19.92 17.66
CA GLU A 29 -8.76 19.57 19.08
C GLU A 29 -9.13 18.10 19.36
N GLU A 30 -9.95 17.47 18.50
CA GLU A 30 -10.31 16.05 18.64
C GLU A 30 -9.10 15.14 18.43
N GLU A 31 -8.27 15.37 17.40
CA GLU A 31 -7.05 14.63 17.16
C GLU A 31 -6.03 14.88 18.27
N ILE A 32 -5.89 16.14 18.71
CA ILE A 32 -4.98 16.49 19.81
C ILE A 32 -5.37 15.76 21.10
N GLN A 33 -6.66 15.73 21.42
CA GLN A 33 -7.17 15.02 22.59
C GLN A 33 -6.94 13.52 22.47
N ALA A 34 -7.25 12.90 21.33
CA ALA A 34 -7.07 11.47 21.10
C ALA A 34 -5.60 11.03 21.26
N VAL A 35 -4.66 11.82 20.72
CA VAL A 35 -3.22 11.59 20.90
C VAL A 35 -2.81 11.75 22.38
N SER A 36 -3.30 12.80 23.05
CA SER A 36 -3.03 13.02 24.48
C SER A 36 -3.55 11.89 25.36
N GLU A 37 -4.71 11.35 25.06
CA GLU A 37 -5.28 10.18 25.76
C GLU A 37 -4.45 8.92 25.52
N ALA A 38 -3.99 8.70 24.27
CA ALA A 38 -3.09 7.58 23.98
C ALA A 38 -1.80 7.65 24.80
N LEU A 39 -1.18 8.82 24.87
CA LEU A 39 0.02 9.03 25.69
C LEU A 39 -0.25 8.80 27.19
N ARG A 40 -1.36 9.33 27.73
CA ARG A 40 -1.73 9.14 29.15
C ARG A 40 -2.06 7.69 29.48
N SER A 41 -2.57 6.91 28.52
CA SER A 41 -2.84 5.48 28.74
C SER A 41 -1.57 4.65 28.98
N GLY A 42 -0.39 5.17 28.61
CA GLY A 42 0.88 4.46 28.67
C GLY A 42 1.04 3.40 27.54
N TRP A 43 0.01 3.18 26.72
CA TRP A 43 0.10 2.26 25.58
C TRP A 43 0.37 3.03 24.28
N ILE A 44 1.64 3.20 23.95
CA ILE A 44 2.13 4.03 22.83
C ILE A 44 2.69 3.23 21.64
N THR A 45 2.48 1.92 21.62
CA THR A 45 2.88 1.01 20.53
C THR A 45 1.66 0.34 19.93
N THR A 46 1.87 -0.59 18.97
CA THR A 46 0.80 -1.41 18.38
C THR A 46 -0.06 -2.03 19.49
N GLY A 47 -1.35 -1.77 19.47
CA GLY A 47 -2.26 -2.17 20.55
C GLY A 47 -3.73 -1.96 20.18
N PRO A 48 -4.61 -1.77 21.20
CA PRO A 48 -6.05 -1.67 20.99
C PRO A 48 -6.48 -0.61 19.96
N ARG A 49 -5.88 0.59 20.00
CA ARG A 49 -6.18 1.69 19.05
C ARG A 49 -5.80 1.32 17.62
N THR A 50 -4.63 0.68 17.42
CA THR A 50 -4.23 0.21 16.09
C THR A 50 -5.21 -0.85 15.57
N LYS A 51 -5.63 -1.80 16.41
CA LYS A 51 -6.60 -2.83 16.05
C LYS A 51 -7.98 -2.27 15.73
N GLU A 52 -8.39 -1.23 16.42
CA GLU A 52 -9.60 -0.48 16.11
C GLU A 52 -9.49 0.22 14.76
N PHE A 53 -8.38 0.89 14.50
CA PHE A 53 -8.12 1.57 13.24
C PHE A 53 -8.10 0.59 12.06
N GLU A 54 -7.46 -0.57 12.20
CA GLU A 54 -7.49 -1.65 11.20
C GLU A 54 -8.93 -2.09 10.87
N ARG A 55 -9.78 -2.27 11.88
CA ARG A 55 -11.20 -2.60 11.67
C ARG A 55 -11.97 -1.50 10.94
N ASN A 56 -11.73 -0.25 11.33
CA ASN A 56 -12.39 0.91 10.73
C ASN A 56 -11.98 1.08 9.26
N ILE A 57 -10.68 0.88 8.94
CA ILE A 57 -10.18 0.86 7.56
C ILE A 57 -10.86 -0.26 6.77
N ALA A 58 -10.88 -1.48 7.30
CA ALA A 58 -11.50 -2.62 6.63
C ALA A 58 -12.98 -2.38 6.35
N GLN A 59 -13.71 -1.85 7.31
CA GLN A 59 -15.12 -1.50 7.15
C GLN A 59 -15.32 -0.38 6.11
N PHE A 60 -14.50 0.68 6.16
CA PHE A 60 -14.58 1.81 5.25
C PHE A 60 -14.29 1.40 3.80
N VAL A 61 -13.27 0.58 3.59
CA VAL A 61 -12.86 0.08 2.27
C VAL A 61 -13.81 -1.01 1.77
N GLY A 62 -14.43 -1.78 2.67
CA GLY A 62 -15.29 -2.90 2.34
C GLY A 62 -14.53 -4.24 2.19
N CYS A 63 -13.33 -4.35 2.75
CA CYS A 63 -12.56 -5.60 2.78
C CYS A 63 -12.75 -6.33 4.12
N ASN A 64 -12.35 -7.60 4.18
CA ASN A 64 -12.48 -8.40 5.40
C ASN A 64 -11.46 -8.00 6.47
N ARG A 65 -10.27 -7.60 6.05
CA ARG A 65 -9.14 -7.28 6.93
C ARG A 65 -8.28 -6.15 6.35
N ALA A 66 -7.68 -5.39 7.25
CA ALA A 66 -6.62 -4.43 6.96
C ALA A 66 -5.50 -4.60 7.99
N ALA A 67 -4.28 -4.27 7.61
CA ALA A 67 -3.11 -4.26 8.49
C ALA A 67 -2.44 -2.89 8.44
N CYS A 68 -2.26 -2.27 9.61
CA CYS A 68 -1.54 -1.00 9.73
C CYS A 68 -0.04 -1.24 9.88
N LEU A 69 0.73 -0.54 9.06
CA LEU A 69 2.19 -0.54 9.06
C LEU A 69 2.73 0.90 9.19
N ASN A 70 4.04 1.05 9.28
CA ASN A 70 4.67 2.35 9.50
C ASN A 70 4.69 3.27 8.26
N SER A 71 4.40 2.74 7.07
CA SER A 71 4.35 3.51 5.80
C SER A 71 3.71 2.71 4.68
N ALA A 72 3.30 3.39 3.59
CA ALA A 72 2.91 2.73 2.34
C ALA A 72 4.07 1.92 1.74
N THR A 73 5.30 2.41 1.85
CA THR A 73 6.49 1.67 1.41
C THR A 73 6.59 0.31 2.10
N ALA A 74 6.41 0.27 3.42
CA ALA A 74 6.40 -0.98 4.16
C ALA A 74 5.22 -1.89 3.76
N CYS A 75 4.06 -1.31 3.43
CA CYS A 75 2.91 -2.07 2.93
C CYS A 75 3.22 -2.74 1.58
N LEU A 76 3.80 -2.02 0.63
CA LEU A 76 4.21 -2.55 -0.68
C LEU A 76 5.26 -3.65 -0.52
N GLU A 77 6.32 -3.39 0.26
CA GLU A 77 7.38 -4.38 0.52
C GLU A 77 6.81 -5.64 1.18
N THR A 78 5.93 -5.47 2.19
CA THR A 78 5.28 -6.59 2.87
C THR A 78 4.43 -7.42 1.91
N ALA A 79 3.69 -6.78 0.99
CA ALA A 79 2.90 -7.48 -0.03
C ALA A 79 3.80 -8.31 -0.97
N LEU A 80 4.94 -7.76 -1.41
CA LEU A 80 5.89 -8.50 -2.24
C LEU A 80 6.51 -9.69 -1.48
N ARG A 81 6.89 -9.49 -0.21
CA ARG A 81 7.42 -10.57 0.66
C ARG A 81 6.38 -11.66 0.93
N LEU A 82 5.13 -11.27 1.16
CA LEU A 82 4.02 -12.20 1.35
C LEU A 82 3.79 -13.07 0.12
N LEU A 83 3.91 -12.48 -1.07
CA LEU A 83 3.88 -13.20 -2.34
C LEU A 83 5.13 -14.07 -2.58
N GLY A 84 6.19 -13.92 -1.75
CA GLY A 84 7.45 -14.64 -1.88
C GLY A 84 8.28 -14.18 -3.09
N ILE A 85 8.09 -12.94 -3.51
CA ILE A 85 8.83 -12.33 -4.63
C ILE A 85 10.27 -12.03 -4.18
N GLY A 86 11.25 -12.41 -5.01
CA GLY A 86 12.66 -12.27 -4.69
C GLY A 86 13.59 -12.42 -5.91
N GLU A 87 14.81 -12.88 -5.67
CA GLU A 87 15.82 -13.07 -6.71
C GLU A 87 15.32 -13.96 -7.85
N GLY A 88 15.49 -13.50 -9.08
CA GLY A 88 15.02 -14.18 -10.29
C GLY A 88 13.60 -13.78 -10.73
N ASP A 89 12.83 -13.12 -9.87
CA ASP A 89 11.51 -12.62 -10.19
C ASP A 89 11.56 -11.19 -10.76
N GLU A 90 10.54 -10.82 -11.54
CA GLU A 90 10.36 -9.49 -12.10
C GLU A 90 9.09 -8.84 -11.54
N VAL A 91 9.19 -7.53 -11.26
CA VAL A 91 8.05 -6.68 -10.87
C VAL A 91 7.98 -5.50 -11.81
N ILE A 92 6.82 -5.30 -12.44
CA ILE A 92 6.57 -4.21 -13.39
C ILE A 92 6.03 -3.00 -12.63
N VAL A 93 6.62 -1.83 -12.89
CA VAL A 93 6.28 -0.55 -12.23
C VAL A 93 6.23 0.55 -13.29
N PRO A 94 5.28 1.49 -13.25
CA PRO A 94 5.31 2.66 -14.14
C PRO A 94 6.50 3.57 -13.81
N ALA A 95 7.13 4.15 -14.84
CA ALA A 95 8.27 5.05 -14.67
C ALA A 95 7.88 6.37 -13.99
N TYR A 96 6.64 6.82 -14.15
CA TYR A 96 6.12 8.01 -13.47
C TYR A 96 5.47 7.64 -12.14
N THR A 97 6.27 7.63 -11.10
CA THR A 97 5.84 7.34 -9.73
C THR A 97 6.80 7.94 -8.71
N TYR A 98 6.41 7.92 -7.45
CA TYR A 98 7.35 8.16 -6.35
C TYR A 98 8.30 6.95 -6.22
N THR A 99 9.55 7.22 -5.84
CA THR A 99 10.60 6.19 -5.74
C THR A 99 10.22 4.95 -4.93
N ALA A 100 9.30 5.08 -3.97
CA ALA A 100 8.89 3.97 -3.11
C ALA A 100 8.37 2.76 -3.89
N SER A 101 7.52 2.98 -4.92
CA SER A 101 6.95 1.89 -5.73
C SER A 101 8.04 1.05 -6.44
N ALA A 102 9.15 1.68 -6.80
CA ALA A 102 10.28 1.02 -7.45
C ALA A 102 11.30 0.46 -6.44
N SER A 103 11.58 1.19 -5.34
CA SER A 103 12.59 0.78 -4.36
C SER A 103 12.23 -0.50 -3.62
N VAL A 104 10.95 -0.74 -3.36
CA VAL A 104 10.49 -1.99 -2.71
C VAL A 104 10.82 -3.24 -3.52
N VAL A 105 10.91 -3.12 -4.84
CA VAL A 105 11.33 -4.22 -5.72
C VAL A 105 12.79 -4.56 -5.47
N ALA A 106 13.65 -3.55 -5.31
CA ALA A 106 15.05 -3.75 -4.95
C ALA A 106 15.19 -4.29 -3.51
N HIS A 107 14.34 -3.86 -2.57
CA HIS A 107 14.37 -4.35 -1.18
C HIS A 107 14.13 -5.87 -1.07
N VAL A 108 13.34 -6.43 -1.99
CA VAL A 108 13.11 -7.88 -2.03
C VAL A 108 14.07 -8.62 -2.98
N ASN A 109 15.09 -7.94 -3.53
CA ASN A 109 16.06 -8.46 -4.50
C ASN A 109 15.42 -8.96 -5.81
N ALA A 110 14.24 -8.46 -6.17
CA ALA A 110 13.63 -8.76 -7.47
C ALA A 110 14.13 -7.78 -8.54
N LYS A 111 13.95 -8.14 -9.81
CA LYS A 111 14.29 -7.28 -10.93
C LYS A 111 13.16 -6.28 -11.20
N LEU A 112 13.49 -5.00 -11.15
CA LEU A 112 12.60 -3.92 -11.53
C LEU A 112 12.48 -3.83 -13.05
N VAL A 113 11.24 -3.87 -13.55
CA VAL A 113 10.89 -3.62 -14.96
C VAL A 113 10.08 -2.33 -15.04
N LEU A 114 10.67 -1.27 -15.57
CA LEU A 114 9.98 0.00 -15.76
C LEU A 114 9.26 0.01 -17.10
N ILE A 115 8.00 0.42 -17.09
CA ILE A 115 7.21 0.73 -18.29
C ILE A 115 6.81 2.20 -18.29
N ASP A 116 6.53 2.74 -19.47
CA ASP A 116 6.08 4.13 -19.59
C ASP A 116 4.63 4.30 -19.09
N VAL A 117 4.15 5.52 -19.11
CA VAL A 117 2.78 5.90 -18.78
C VAL A 117 2.05 6.35 -20.03
N GLU A 118 0.73 6.21 -20.04
CA GLU A 118 -0.11 6.74 -21.11
C GLU A 118 -0.01 8.27 -21.14
N LYS A 119 0.03 8.81 -22.34
CA LYS A 119 0.00 10.25 -22.56
C LYS A 119 -1.28 10.85 -21.93
N ASP A 120 -1.13 11.97 -21.25
CA ASP A 120 -2.19 12.80 -20.70
C ASP A 120 -2.93 12.22 -19.46
N THR A 121 -2.74 10.96 -19.08
CA THR A 121 -3.40 10.35 -17.91
C THR A 121 -2.46 10.04 -16.75
N TYR A 122 -1.17 9.87 -17.01
CA TYR A 122 -0.15 9.38 -16.07
C TYR A 122 -0.43 7.94 -15.55
N HIS A 123 -1.43 7.24 -16.08
CA HIS A 123 -1.63 5.82 -15.82
C HIS A 123 -0.55 5.00 -16.52
N LEU A 124 -0.24 3.82 -15.98
CA LEU A 124 0.70 2.92 -16.67
C LEU A 124 0.21 2.64 -18.09
N ASP A 125 1.14 2.51 -19.04
CA ASP A 125 0.82 2.12 -20.41
C ASP A 125 0.41 0.64 -20.43
N TYR A 126 -0.85 0.38 -20.75
CA TYR A 126 -1.42 -0.96 -20.72
C TYR A 126 -0.88 -1.87 -21.84
N GLU A 127 -0.50 -1.31 -22.99
CA GLU A 127 0.11 -2.08 -24.08
C GLU A 127 1.55 -2.46 -23.72
N ALA A 128 2.29 -1.53 -23.12
CA ALA A 128 3.60 -1.80 -22.59
C ALA A 128 3.55 -2.82 -21.44
N LEU A 129 2.53 -2.76 -20.57
CA LEU A 129 2.30 -3.77 -19.53
C LEU A 129 2.12 -5.15 -20.14
N GLU A 130 1.23 -5.29 -21.13
CA GLU A 130 0.96 -6.57 -21.78
C GLU A 130 2.21 -7.15 -22.46
N ALA A 131 3.00 -6.29 -23.09
CA ALA A 131 4.25 -6.68 -23.76
C ALA A 131 5.37 -7.07 -22.79
N ALA A 132 5.42 -6.46 -21.59
CA ALA A 132 6.46 -6.68 -20.61
C ALA A 132 6.28 -7.97 -19.80
N ILE A 133 5.04 -8.50 -19.67
CA ILE A 133 4.76 -9.71 -18.90
C ILE A 133 5.42 -10.93 -19.55
N ASN A 134 6.24 -11.63 -18.76
CA ASN A 134 6.93 -12.87 -19.13
C ASN A 134 6.88 -13.90 -17.99
N GLU A 135 7.55 -15.04 -18.13
CA GLU A 135 7.55 -16.15 -17.15
C GLU A 135 8.13 -15.76 -15.78
N SER A 136 9.03 -14.77 -15.71
CA SER A 136 9.62 -14.26 -14.47
C SER A 136 8.74 -13.21 -13.79
N THR A 137 7.76 -12.64 -14.48
CA THR A 137 6.90 -11.57 -13.93
C THR A 137 5.98 -12.14 -12.85
N LYS A 138 6.07 -11.62 -11.63
CA LYS A 138 5.25 -12.04 -10.47
C LYS A 138 4.24 -11.01 -10.03
N ALA A 139 4.56 -9.73 -10.18
CA ALA A 139 3.65 -8.65 -9.81
C ALA A 139 3.73 -7.46 -10.76
N VAL A 140 2.66 -6.69 -10.80
CA VAL A 140 2.63 -5.31 -11.30
C VAL A 140 2.23 -4.40 -10.15
N ILE A 141 2.91 -3.23 -10.04
CA ILE A 141 2.59 -2.18 -9.08
C ILE A 141 1.99 -0.99 -9.85
N PRO A 142 0.69 -0.98 -10.14
CA PRO A 142 0.03 0.21 -10.66
C PRO A 142 -0.03 1.29 -9.59
N VAL A 143 -0.07 2.57 -10.01
CA VAL A 143 -0.03 3.72 -9.10
C VAL A 143 -1.23 4.63 -9.34
N ASP A 144 -2.01 4.88 -8.30
CA ASP A 144 -3.18 5.79 -8.30
C ASP A 144 -2.72 7.23 -8.09
N ILE A 145 -2.07 7.84 -9.12
CA ILE A 145 -1.51 9.19 -9.03
C ILE A 145 -2.60 10.22 -8.73
N GLY A 146 -2.36 11.05 -7.70
CA GLY A 146 -3.32 12.08 -7.29
C GLY A 146 -4.65 11.53 -6.78
N GLY A 147 -4.74 10.23 -6.50
CA GLY A 147 -5.98 9.54 -6.11
C GLY A 147 -6.88 9.17 -7.29
N VAL A 148 -6.41 9.37 -8.53
CA VAL A 148 -7.12 8.90 -9.72
C VAL A 148 -6.77 7.43 -9.94
N MET A 149 -7.79 6.59 -9.82
CA MET A 149 -7.60 5.13 -9.94
C MET A 149 -7.28 4.76 -11.38
N VAL A 150 -6.30 3.87 -11.56
CA VAL A 150 -6.03 3.27 -12.87
C VAL A 150 -7.17 2.32 -13.28
N ASP A 151 -7.25 1.98 -14.56
CA ASP A 151 -8.22 0.96 -15.03
C ASP A 151 -7.80 -0.45 -14.57
N TYR A 152 -8.17 -0.80 -13.35
CA TYR A 152 -7.90 -2.13 -12.77
C TYR A 152 -8.55 -3.27 -13.52
N ASP A 153 -9.69 -3.03 -14.18
CA ASP A 153 -10.37 -4.07 -14.97
C ASP A 153 -9.58 -4.37 -16.24
N ARG A 154 -8.95 -3.37 -16.85
CA ARG A 154 -8.02 -3.55 -17.98
C ARG A 154 -6.76 -4.28 -17.55
N ILE A 155 -6.14 -3.89 -16.42
CA ILE A 155 -4.97 -4.60 -15.86
C ILE A 155 -5.32 -6.05 -15.59
N ARG A 156 -6.46 -6.31 -14.97
CA ARG A 156 -6.92 -7.67 -14.65
C ARG A 156 -7.09 -8.53 -15.92
N LYS A 157 -7.70 -7.98 -16.98
CA LYS A 157 -7.82 -8.68 -18.26
C LYS A 157 -6.45 -9.02 -18.83
N ILE A 158 -5.47 -8.11 -18.75
CA ILE A 158 -4.11 -8.34 -19.24
C ILE A 158 -3.45 -9.47 -18.44
N VAL A 159 -3.42 -9.42 -17.12
CA VAL A 159 -2.77 -10.46 -16.32
C VAL A 159 -3.46 -11.81 -16.43
N GLU A 160 -4.78 -11.85 -16.60
CA GLU A 160 -5.54 -13.07 -16.86
C GLU A 160 -5.21 -13.66 -18.25
N SER A 161 -5.02 -12.84 -19.28
CA SER A 161 -4.66 -13.31 -20.63
C SER A 161 -3.28 -13.98 -20.65
N LYS A 162 -2.41 -13.64 -19.70
CA LYS A 162 -1.03 -14.15 -19.58
C LYS A 162 -0.87 -15.29 -18.57
N LYS A 163 -1.95 -15.78 -17.96
CA LYS A 163 -1.88 -16.84 -16.94
C LYS A 163 -1.23 -18.13 -17.40
N ASN A 164 -1.28 -18.43 -18.70
CA ASN A 164 -0.66 -19.64 -19.26
C ASN A 164 0.87 -19.64 -19.25
N ILE A 165 1.49 -18.47 -19.16
CA ILE A 165 2.95 -18.33 -19.03
C ILE A 165 3.39 -18.04 -17.59
N PHE A 166 2.44 -17.77 -16.70
CA PHE A 166 2.73 -17.52 -15.29
C PHE A 166 3.23 -18.80 -14.60
N LYS A 167 4.33 -18.68 -13.87
CA LYS A 167 4.91 -19.76 -13.09
C LYS A 167 4.88 -19.40 -11.61
N ALA A 168 3.98 -19.99 -10.87
CA ALA A 168 3.91 -19.80 -9.42
C ALA A 168 5.13 -20.44 -8.74
N SER A 169 5.66 -19.78 -7.72
CA SER A 169 6.76 -20.26 -6.88
C SER A 169 6.36 -20.41 -5.41
N THR A 170 5.14 -19.96 -5.05
CA THR A 170 4.62 -20.03 -3.68
C THR A 170 3.14 -20.42 -3.69
N PRO A 171 2.62 -20.99 -2.59
CA PRO A 171 1.20 -21.33 -2.48
C PRO A 171 0.25 -20.14 -2.71
N LEU A 172 0.65 -18.93 -2.30
CA LEU A 172 -0.15 -17.72 -2.50
C LEU A 172 -0.19 -17.32 -3.99
N GLN A 173 0.94 -17.45 -4.71
CA GLN A 173 0.98 -17.25 -6.15
C GLN A 173 0.17 -18.33 -6.90
N GLU A 174 0.19 -19.58 -6.43
CA GLU A 174 -0.66 -20.66 -6.97
C GLU A 174 -2.15 -20.35 -6.79
N ALA A 175 -2.56 -19.88 -5.62
CA ALA A 175 -3.94 -19.48 -5.35
C ALA A 175 -4.41 -18.31 -6.22
N LEU A 176 -3.54 -17.35 -6.54
CA LEU A 176 -3.82 -16.26 -7.48
C LEU A 176 -3.84 -16.76 -8.94
N GLY A 177 -2.99 -17.71 -9.30
CA GLY A 177 -2.90 -18.34 -10.62
C GLY A 177 -2.47 -17.40 -11.76
N ARG A 178 -1.93 -16.20 -11.44
CA ARG A 178 -1.53 -15.16 -12.39
C ARG A 178 -0.62 -14.12 -11.71
N VAL A 179 -0.07 -13.21 -12.52
CA VAL A 179 0.66 -12.03 -12.02
C VAL A 179 -0.22 -11.26 -11.03
N ALA A 180 0.33 -10.99 -9.85
CA ALA A 180 -0.36 -10.25 -8.79
C ALA A 180 -0.46 -8.76 -9.12
N ILE A 181 -1.55 -8.13 -8.69
CA ILE A 181 -1.77 -6.68 -8.79
C ILE A 181 -1.60 -6.11 -7.38
N VAL A 182 -0.52 -5.36 -7.17
CA VAL A 182 -0.17 -4.73 -5.88
C VAL A 182 -0.25 -3.22 -6.05
N ALA A 183 -1.38 -2.60 -5.71
CA ALA A 183 -1.61 -1.20 -5.96
C ALA A 183 -0.83 -0.29 -4.99
N ASP A 184 -0.11 0.68 -5.55
CA ASP A 184 0.35 1.86 -4.81
C ASP A 184 -0.75 2.93 -4.86
N SER A 185 -1.61 2.92 -3.86
CA SER A 185 -2.70 3.86 -3.70
C SER A 185 -2.41 4.87 -2.59
N ALA A 186 -1.14 5.30 -2.49
CA ALA A 186 -0.69 6.27 -1.48
C ALA A 186 -1.46 7.60 -1.51
N HIS A 187 -2.12 7.93 -2.61
CA HIS A 187 -3.00 9.10 -2.76
C HIS A 187 -4.49 8.73 -2.79
N GLY A 188 -4.83 7.44 -2.81
CA GLY A 188 -6.17 6.96 -3.14
C GLY A 188 -7.03 6.54 -1.95
N PHE A 189 -6.66 6.83 -0.71
CA PHE A 189 -7.53 6.50 0.42
C PHE A 189 -8.83 7.32 0.34
N GLY A 190 -9.96 6.64 0.23
CA GLY A 190 -11.26 7.25 0.00
C GLY A 190 -11.67 7.38 -1.48
N ALA A 191 -10.76 7.13 -2.42
CA ALA A 191 -11.12 7.09 -3.84
C ALA A 191 -12.03 5.90 -4.16
N SER A 192 -12.98 6.11 -5.06
CA SER A 192 -13.88 5.04 -5.53
C SER A 192 -14.22 5.20 -7.01
N GLU A 193 -14.42 4.10 -7.68
CA GLU A 193 -14.87 4.05 -9.07
C GLU A 193 -15.98 3.02 -9.23
N GLY A 194 -17.11 3.41 -9.85
CA GLY A 194 -18.26 2.53 -10.02
C GLY A 194 -18.83 2.00 -8.68
N GLY A 195 -18.68 2.75 -7.58
CA GLY A 195 -19.11 2.32 -6.24
C GLY A 195 -18.18 1.35 -5.54
N VAL A 196 -17.01 1.03 -6.12
CA VAL A 196 -15.99 0.17 -5.52
C VAL A 196 -14.82 1.01 -5.03
N MET A 197 -14.48 0.89 -3.75
CA MET A 197 -13.36 1.60 -3.12
C MET A 197 -12.01 1.14 -3.67
N SER A 198 -11.02 2.04 -3.69
CA SER A 198 -9.65 1.76 -4.13
C SER A 198 -9.12 0.48 -3.50
N GLY A 199 -9.12 0.26 -2.24
CA GLY A 199 -8.61 -0.94 -1.58
C GLY A 199 -9.24 -2.28 -1.98
N MET A 200 -10.26 -2.28 -2.85
CA MET A 200 -10.96 -3.48 -3.35
C MET A 200 -10.77 -3.76 -4.85
N LYS A 201 -9.95 -2.97 -5.53
CA LYS A 201 -9.72 -3.15 -6.98
C LYS A 201 -8.53 -4.06 -7.30
N ALA A 202 -7.43 -3.94 -6.57
CA ALA A 202 -6.22 -4.77 -6.70
C ALA A 202 -6.27 -6.02 -5.82
N ASP A 203 -5.30 -6.91 -5.94
CA ASP A 203 -5.17 -8.06 -5.03
C ASP A 203 -4.70 -7.60 -3.66
N PHE A 204 -3.71 -6.70 -3.64
CA PHE A 204 -3.24 -5.97 -2.46
C PHE A 204 -3.22 -4.47 -2.77
N THR A 205 -3.58 -3.64 -1.80
CA THR A 205 -3.54 -2.18 -1.95
C THR A 205 -2.84 -1.54 -0.75
N SER A 206 -1.85 -0.71 -1.05
CA SER A 206 -1.08 0.06 -0.10
C SER A 206 -1.59 1.49 -0.02
N PHE A 207 -1.92 1.96 1.18
CA PHE A 207 -2.29 3.35 1.48
C PHE A 207 -1.23 4.03 2.33
N SER A 208 -1.06 5.33 2.12
CA SER A 208 -0.17 6.18 2.90
C SER A 208 -0.96 7.10 3.84
N PHE A 209 -0.50 7.17 5.07
CA PHE A 209 -0.98 8.11 6.07
C PHE A 209 0.13 9.08 6.52
N HIS A 210 1.09 9.34 5.62
CA HIS A 210 2.11 10.37 5.81
C HIS A 210 1.47 11.76 5.96
N ALA A 211 2.17 12.68 6.64
CA ALA A 211 1.68 14.01 7.02
C ALA A 211 1.03 14.85 5.90
N VAL A 212 1.39 14.62 4.64
CA VAL A 212 0.86 15.39 3.48
C VAL A 212 -0.31 14.70 2.78
N LYS A 213 -0.79 13.57 3.28
CA LYS A 213 -1.90 12.82 2.67
C LYS A 213 -3.26 13.32 3.16
N ASN A 214 -4.32 12.96 2.44
CA ASN A 214 -5.70 13.33 2.77
C ASN A 214 -6.21 12.78 4.12
N LEU A 215 -5.65 11.66 4.58
CA LEU A 215 -5.74 11.17 5.95
C LEU A 215 -4.31 11.00 6.46
N THR A 216 -4.04 11.46 7.68
CA THR A 216 -2.69 11.35 8.24
C THR A 216 -2.68 10.79 9.66
N THR A 217 -1.63 10.01 9.94
CA THR A 217 -1.21 9.58 11.28
C THR A 217 0.21 10.08 11.60
N ALA A 218 0.63 11.21 10.99
CA ALA A 218 1.99 11.74 10.91
C ALA A 218 2.89 10.86 10.05
N GLU A 219 3.15 9.64 10.45
CA GLU A 219 3.73 8.54 9.69
C GLU A 219 2.80 7.32 9.81
N GLY A 220 2.64 6.59 8.73
CA GLY A 220 1.80 5.39 8.72
C GLY A 220 1.38 4.95 7.33
N GLY A 221 0.83 3.77 7.29
CA GLY A 221 0.21 3.19 6.11
C GLY A 221 -0.72 2.05 6.47
N ALA A 222 -1.51 1.59 5.51
CA ALA A 222 -2.31 0.40 5.64
C ALA A 222 -2.21 -0.46 4.39
N LEU A 223 -2.16 -1.77 4.60
CA LEU A 223 -2.29 -2.78 3.56
C LEU A 223 -3.69 -3.38 3.66
N THR A 224 -4.44 -3.32 2.58
CA THR A 224 -5.71 -4.03 2.40
C THR A 224 -5.58 -5.06 1.29
N TRP A 225 -6.45 -6.06 1.27
CA TRP A 225 -6.44 -7.08 0.21
C TRP A 225 -7.84 -7.60 -0.07
N ARG A 226 -8.00 -8.12 -1.25
CA ARG A 226 -9.18 -8.89 -1.63
C ARG A 226 -9.00 -10.33 -1.17
N SER A 227 -10.07 -10.96 -0.71
CA SER A 227 -10.03 -12.38 -0.38
C SER A 227 -9.60 -13.22 -1.59
N ILE A 228 -8.61 -14.07 -1.38
CA ILE A 228 -8.04 -14.96 -2.38
C ILE A 228 -8.67 -16.34 -2.20
N PRO A 229 -9.26 -16.95 -3.23
CA PRO A 229 -9.90 -18.25 -3.12
C PRO A 229 -8.96 -19.31 -2.52
N GLY A 230 -9.42 -19.97 -1.47
CA GLY A 230 -8.65 -21.03 -0.78
C GLY A 230 -7.61 -20.54 0.21
N VAL A 231 -7.52 -19.23 0.44
CA VAL A 231 -6.60 -18.62 1.42
C VAL A 231 -7.43 -17.91 2.50
N ASP A 232 -7.12 -18.18 3.78
CA ASP A 232 -7.77 -17.50 4.89
C ASP A 232 -7.18 -16.09 5.09
N ASP A 233 -8.04 -15.07 5.10
CA ASP A 233 -7.63 -13.68 5.34
C ASP A 233 -6.94 -13.51 6.72
N GLU A 234 -7.28 -14.34 7.69
CA GLU A 234 -6.62 -14.34 8.99
C GLU A 234 -5.18 -14.86 8.92
N ASP A 235 -4.90 -15.83 8.05
CA ASP A 235 -3.54 -16.32 7.85
C ASP A 235 -2.69 -15.31 7.09
N ILE A 236 -3.26 -14.60 6.11
CA ILE A 236 -2.60 -13.44 5.47
C ILE A 236 -2.25 -12.40 6.54
N TYR A 237 -3.21 -12.04 7.39
CA TYR A 237 -2.99 -11.06 8.45
C TYR A 237 -1.88 -11.49 9.42
N LYS A 238 -1.88 -12.76 9.87
CA LYS A 238 -0.82 -13.29 10.75
C LYS A 238 0.56 -13.22 10.11
N GLN A 239 0.68 -13.54 8.81
CA GLN A 239 1.95 -13.42 8.10
C GLN A 239 2.42 -11.97 8.00
N ILE A 240 1.53 -11.01 7.72
CA ILE A 240 1.86 -9.58 7.73
C ILE A 240 2.38 -9.16 9.11
N MET A 241 1.73 -9.61 10.18
CA MET A 241 2.15 -9.29 11.55
C MET A 241 3.52 -9.92 11.87
N LEU A 242 3.79 -11.14 11.41
CA LEU A 242 5.11 -11.77 11.56
C LEU A 242 6.20 -10.93 10.89
N PHE A 243 6.01 -10.50 9.64
CA PHE A 243 6.97 -9.65 8.94
C PHE A 243 7.19 -8.29 9.62
N SER A 244 6.13 -7.69 10.19
CA SER A 244 6.18 -6.36 10.80
C SER A 244 6.64 -6.35 12.27
N LEU A 245 6.61 -7.49 12.97
CA LEU A 245 6.87 -7.61 14.41
C LEU A 245 8.01 -8.59 14.73
N HIS A 246 9.10 -8.49 14.01
CA HIS A 246 10.35 -9.24 14.30
C HIS A 246 10.20 -10.78 14.19
N GLY A 247 9.28 -11.28 13.38
CA GLY A 247 9.02 -12.71 13.24
C GLY A 247 8.35 -13.34 14.48
N GLN A 248 7.77 -12.55 15.38
CA GLN A 248 7.11 -13.06 16.58
C GLN A 248 5.65 -13.38 16.31
N SER A 249 5.25 -14.63 16.55
CA SER A 249 3.85 -15.09 16.39
C SER A 249 2.88 -14.52 17.44
N LYS A 250 3.36 -13.71 18.39
CA LYS A 250 2.54 -13.26 19.54
C LYS A 250 2.57 -11.78 19.82
N ASP A 251 1.35 -11.30 20.02
CA ASP A 251 1.01 -10.12 20.76
C ASP A 251 1.65 -10.15 22.18
N ALA A 252 2.26 -9.04 22.60
CA ALA A 252 2.93 -8.91 23.90
C ALA A 252 2.02 -9.26 25.10
N LEU A 253 0.69 -9.07 24.96
CA LEU A 253 -0.30 -9.42 25.98
C LEU A 253 -0.51 -10.93 26.18
N ALA A 254 -0.15 -11.74 25.18
CA ALA A 254 -0.31 -13.19 25.24
C ALA A 254 0.91 -13.94 25.80
N LYS A 255 2.00 -13.22 26.15
CA LYS A 255 3.26 -13.80 26.65
C LYS A 255 3.19 -14.25 28.13
N THR A 256 2.03 -14.66 28.62
CA THR A 256 1.83 -15.06 30.02
C THR A 256 2.26 -16.49 30.35
N LYS A 257 2.58 -17.32 29.34
CA LYS A 257 3.01 -18.72 29.55
C LYS A 257 4.40 -18.96 28.94
N LEU A 258 5.30 -19.53 29.74
CA LEU A 258 6.63 -19.94 29.28
C LEU A 258 6.53 -20.93 28.12
N GLY A 259 7.28 -20.73 27.04
CA GLY A 259 7.25 -21.62 25.87
C GLY A 259 6.04 -21.48 24.96
N ALA A 260 5.19 -20.47 25.16
CA ALA A 260 3.97 -20.28 24.39
C ALA A 260 4.15 -19.39 23.15
N TRP A 261 5.36 -19.12 22.67
CA TRP A 261 5.65 -18.28 21.50
C TRP A 261 6.74 -18.91 20.63
N GLU A 262 6.52 -18.79 19.35
CA GLU A 262 7.43 -19.24 18.30
C GLU A 262 8.00 -18.02 17.57
N TYR A 263 9.21 -18.14 17.06
CA TYR A 263 9.81 -17.15 16.17
C TYR A 263 9.83 -17.71 14.75
N ASP A 264 9.43 -16.90 13.79
CA ASP A 264 9.77 -17.10 12.39
C ASP A 264 10.86 -16.09 12.02
N ILE A 265 12.07 -16.60 11.71
CA ILE A 265 13.23 -15.77 11.35
C ILE A 265 13.09 -15.09 9.99
N LYS A 266 11.99 -15.25 9.30
CA LYS A 266 11.70 -14.58 8.02
C LYS A 266 11.20 -13.14 8.18
N GLY A 267 11.00 -12.67 9.41
CA GLY A 267 10.57 -11.30 9.72
C GLY A 267 11.67 -10.26 9.61
#